data_1eb45968603e4bd73eac532406bbc702
#
_entry.id   1eb45968603e4bd73eac532406bbc702
#
_cell.length_a   1.000
_cell.length_b   1.000
_cell.length_c   1.000
_cell.angle_alpha   90.00
_cell.angle_beta   90.00
_cell.angle_gamma   90.00
#
_symmetry.space_group_name_H-M   'P 1'
#
loop_
_entity.id
_entity.type
_entity.pdbx_description
1 polymer ?
#
loop_
_entity_poly.entity_id
_entity_poly.type
_entity_poly.pdbx_seq_one_letter_code
_entity_poly.pdbx_strand_id
1 'polypeptide(L)'
;MTRKMEIKTFSKKQLTVLSWWNRESVFRDRDAIICDGAVRSGKTFCMSLSFILWSFYDFANSDFALCGKTIRSLRRNMITPVIPILKSLGFRCEEKLSQNILTVSINGVMNRFYLFGGKDESSASLIQGMTLSGVLFDEVALMPRSFVEQALARCSVSGSKFWFNCNPEFPEHWFYREWIKKCGDKNALYLHFTMQDNPSLKPEVIKRYESLYSGVFYERFVKGRWVAVFGAVYPFMDDENMYCDIPSDIESWAVSCDYGTVNPASFGLWGRKNGVWYRVDEYYFNSRTQGFQKTDEEHYDGLEKLIDGRKIECVIVDPSAASFIEVIRRHGKYTVVSAENNVINGIRQTSQALKDRKIRICKNCRAARREFSLYGWDGSGRSDAPVKENDHAMDDIRYFVATKIYGCDGFFAVATKRQEETA
;
A
#
# COMPACT_ATOMS: atom_id res chain seq x y z
N MET A 1 3.90 26.44 -8.71
CA MET A 1 5.36 26.51 -8.47
C MET A 1 5.93 25.09 -8.51
N THR A 2 6.56 24.69 -9.60
CA THR A 2 7.25 23.42 -9.76
C THR A 2 8.50 23.44 -8.88
N ARG A 3 8.53 22.66 -7.81
CA ARG A 3 9.75 22.48 -7.02
C ARG A 3 10.81 21.88 -7.94
N LYS A 4 11.84 22.64 -8.28
CA LYS A 4 13.06 22.14 -8.92
C LYS A 4 13.64 21.07 -8.00
N MET A 5 13.72 19.83 -8.49
CA MET A 5 14.38 18.75 -7.78
C MET A 5 15.89 18.95 -7.97
N GLU A 6 16.56 19.53 -6.97
CA GLU A 6 18.02 19.62 -6.94
C GLU A 6 18.59 18.28 -6.49
N ILE A 7 19.17 17.53 -7.41
CA ILE A 7 19.99 16.35 -7.07
C ILE A 7 21.35 16.88 -6.64
N LYS A 8 21.60 16.95 -5.33
CA LYS A 8 22.83 17.55 -4.81
C LYS A 8 24.04 16.60 -4.85
N THR A 9 23.85 15.33 -4.51
CA THR A 9 24.88 14.29 -4.51
C THR A 9 24.26 12.90 -4.53
N PHE A 10 25.02 11.91 -5.02
CA PHE A 10 24.68 10.48 -4.89
C PHE A 10 25.59 9.81 -3.88
N SER A 11 25.09 8.85 -3.10
CA SER A 11 25.92 7.97 -2.30
C SER A 11 26.69 6.97 -3.17
N LYS A 12 27.73 6.34 -2.60
CA LYS A 12 28.48 5.29 -3.31
C LYS A 12 27.56 4.17 -3.81
N LYS A 13 26.61 3.71 -3.00
CA LYS A 13 25.62 2.68 -3.42
C LYS A 13 24.73 3.17 -4.57
N GLN A 14 24.25 4.41 -4.51
CA GLN A 14 23.45 4.99 -5.57
C GLN A 14 24.27 5.12 -6.88
N LEU A 15 25.54 5.52 -6.81
CA LEU A 15 26.43 5.54 -7.97
C LEU A 15 26.63 4.13 -8.53
N THR A 16 26.81 3.11 -7.68
CA THR A 16 26.89 1.73 -8.15
C THR A 16 25.62 1.32 -8.90
N VAL A 17 24.42 1.65 -8.39
CA VAL A 17 23.16 1.39 -9.10
C VAL A 17 23.12 2.07 -10.46
N LEU A 18 23.61 3.29 -10.57
CA LEU A 18 23.58 4.06 -11.82
C LEU A 18 24.57 3.55 -12.88
N SER A 19 25.62 2.81 -12.49
CA SER A 19 26.74 2.46 -13.39
C SER A 19 27.11 0.98 -13.41
N TRP A 20 26.44 0.07 -12.70
CA TRP A 20 26.84 -1.34 -12.59
C TRP A 20 26.93 -2.06 -13.94
N TRP A 21 26.17 -1.65 -14.92
CA TRP A 21 26.08 -2.18 -16.28
C TRP A 21 27.10 -1.58 -17.25
N ASN A 22 27.81 -0.52 -16.85
CA ASN A 22 28.80 0.16 -17.70
C ASN A 22 30.01 -0.77 -17.99
N ARG A 23 30.64 -0.60 -19.14
CA ARG A 23 31.83 -1.37 -19.59
C ARG A 23 32.99 -1.34 -18.62
N GLU A 24 33.17 -0.29 -17.85
CA GLU A 24 34.22 -0.14 -16.84
C GLU A 24 33.84 -0.72 -15.47
N SER A 25 32.59 -1.13 -15.30
CA SER A 25 32.11 -1.66 -14.04
C SER A 25 32.56 -3.11 -13.83
N VAL A 26 33.08 -3.41 -12.63
CA VAL A 26 33.36 -4.79 -12.21
C VAL A 26 32.13 -5.68 -12.10
N PHE A 27 30.94 -5.08 -12.18
CA PHE A 27 29.65 -5.75 -12.08
C PHE A 27 28.95 -5.92 -13.45
N ARG A 28 29.59 -5.50 -14.56
CA ARG A 28 28.94 -5.47 -15.89
C ARG A 28 28.42 -6.83 -16.36
N ASP A 29 29.08 -7.92 -15.94
CA ASP A 29 28.75 -9.28 -16.34
C ASP A 29 27.66 -9.91 -15.46
N ARG A 30 27.08 -9.14 -14.52
CA ARG A 30 25.90 -9.55 -13.78
C ARG A 30 24.64 -9.44 -14.64
N ASP A 31 23.73 -10.41 -14.50
CA ASP A 31 22.47 -10.44 -15.23
C ASP A 31 21.38 -9.61 -14.53
N ALA A 32 21.52 -9.37 -13.23
CA ALA A 32 20.54 -8.65 -12.45
C ALA A 32 21.16 -7.75 -11.40
N ILE A 33 20.38 -6.73 -10.99
CA ILE A 33 20.63 -5.95 -9.77
C ILE A 33 19.41 -6.03 -8.85
N ILE A 34 19.66 -6.28 -7.57
CA ILE A 34 18.64 -6.33 -6.51
C ILE A 34 18.95 -5.22 -5.50
N CYS A 35 18.03 -4.28 -5.34
CA CYS A 35 18.11 -3.22 -4.33
C CYS A 35 16.96 -3.37 -3.33
N ASP A 36 17.25 -3.86 -2.13
CA ASP A 36 16.28 -3.94 -1.05
C ASP A 36 16.58 -2.94 0.07
N GLY A 37 15.72 -2.85 1.06
CA GLY A 37 15.99 -2.10 2.29
C GLY A 37 14.99 -0.99 2.61
N ALA A 38 15.44 -0.04 3.43
CA ALA A 38 14.60 0.99 4.04
C ALA A 38 13.84 1.87 3.03
N VAL A 39 12.70 2.39 3.44
CA VAL A 39 11.94 3.40 2.68
C VAL A 39 12.77 4.70 2.57
N ARG A 40 12.48 5.54 1.57
CA ARG A 40 13.14 6.84 1.35
C ARG A 40 14.66 6.79 1.11
N SER A 41 15.23 5.62 0.89
CA SER A 41 16.67 5.47 0.60
C SER A 41 17.06 5.87 -0.84
N GLY A 42 16.10 6.22 -1.70
CA GLY A 42 16.34 6.64 -3.08
C GLY A 42 16.45 5.52 -4.10
N LYS A 43 16.18 4.25 -3.69
CA LYS A 43 16.25 3.06 -4.57
C LYS A 43 15.46 3.24 -5.87
N THR A 44 14.15 3.47 -5.79
CA THR A 44 13.25 3.56 -6.96
C THR A 44 13.75 4.57 -7.97
N PHE A 45 14.17 5.76 -7.53
CA PHE A 45 14.68 6.80 -8.42
C PHE A 45 15.96 6.36 -9.15
N CYS A 46 16.96 5.88 -8.40
CA CYS A 46 18.24 5.45 -8.99
C CYS A 46 18.06 4.25 -9.91
N MET A 47 17.21 3.29 -9.55
CA MET A 47 16.91 2.11 -10.36
C MET A 47 16.22 2.51 -11.67
N SER A 48 15.25 3.42 -11.62
CA SER A 48 14.53 3.91 -12.81
C SER A 48 15.47 4.62 -13.78
N LEU A 49 16.29 5.53 -13.26
CA LEU A 49 17.27 6.26 -14.09
C LEU A 49 18.32 5.32 -14.67
N SER A 50 18.86 4.41 -13.86
CA SER A 50 19.82 3.39 -14.26
C SER A 50 19.29 2.54 -15.41
N PHE A 51 18.06 2.02 -15.27
CA PHE A 51 17.43 1.14 -16.25
C PHE A 51 17.23 1.84 -17.61
N ILE A 52 16.73 3.08 -17.58
CA ILE A 52 16.52 3.84 -18.82
C ILE A 52 17.87 4.21 -19.48
N LEU A 53 18.87 4.65 -18.72
CA LEU A 53 20.17 4.97 -19.28
C LEU A 53 20.86 3.73 -19.89
N TRP A 54 20.81 2.58 -19.19
CA TRP A 54 21.30 1.32 -19.71
C TRP A 54 20.63 0.91 -21.02
N SER A 55 19.31 1.09 -21.14
CA SER A 55 18.57 0.72 -22.33
C SER A 55 19.04 1.46 -23.60
N PHE A 56 19.59 2.67 -23.46
CA PHE A 56 20.19 3.42 -24.56
C PHE A 56 21.69 3.17 -24.75
N TYR A 57 22.32 2.55 -23.74
CA TYR A 57 23.72 2.20 -23.82
C TYR A 57 23.93 0.91 -24.62
N ASP A 58 23.06 -0.08 -24.44
CA ASP A 58 23.19 -1.41 -25.05
C ASP A 58 22.20 -1.68 -26.20
N PHE A 59 21.10 -0.90 -26.31
CA PHE A 59 20.00 -1.20 -27.23
C PHE A 59 19.51 0.02 -27.99
N ALA A 60 18.97 -0.24 -29.17
CA ALA A 60 18.30 0.74 -30.04
C ALA A 60 16.98 0.16 -30.54
N ASN A 61 15.93 0.98 -30.59
CA ASN A 61 14.60 0.64 -31.12
C ASN A 61 13.99 -0.64 -30.48
N SER A 62 14.19 -0.79 -29.17
CA SER A 62 13.89 -2.00 -28.42
C SER A 62 12.77 -1.78 -27.41
N ASP A 63 12.20 -2.91 -26.94
CA ASP A 63 11.09 -2.95 -26.04
C ASP A 63 11.54 -3.41 -24.64
N PHE A 64 11.04 -2.72 -23.60
CA PHE A 64 11.35 -2.94 -22.21
C PHE A 64 10.06 -2.98 -21.36
N ALA A 65 10.10 -3.61 -20.21
CA ALA A 65 9.00 -3.60 -19.27
C ALA A 65 9.35 -2.82 -17.99
N LEU A 66 8.39 -2.04 -17.51
CA LEU A 66 8.37 -1.42 -16.18
C LEU A 66 7.19 -2.01 -15.43
N CYS A 67 7.45 -2.76 -14.37
CA CYS A 67 6.46 -3.50 -13.61
C CYS A 67 6.31 -2.91 -12.20
N GLY A 68 5.07 -2.69 -11.75
CA GLY A 68 4.74 -2.24 -10.40
C GLY A 68 3.51 -2.97 -9.87
N LYS A 69 3.18 -2.81 -8.59
CA LYS A 69 1.95 -3.38 -8.03
C LYS A 69 0.71 -2.91 -8.80
N THR A 70 0.67 -1.63 -9.15
CA THR A 70 -0.36 -1.04 -10.04
C THR A 70 0.30 -0.06 -11.01
N ILE A 71 -0.28 0.10 -12.19
CA ILE A 71 0.19 1.09 -13.19
C ILE A 71 0.13 2.52 -12.60
N ARG A 72 -0.88 2.83 -11.79
CA ARG A 72 -1.05 4.14 -11.15
C ARG A 72 0.09 4.44 -10.17
N SER A 73 0.46 3.49 -9.32
CA SER A 73 1.60 3.66 -8.39
C SER A 73 2.92 3.75 -9.13
N LEU A 74 3.11 2.91 -10.16
CA LEU A 74 4.30 2.91 -11.01
C LEU A 74 4.53 4.28 -11.68
N ARG A 75 3.49 4.86 -12.28
CA ARG A 75 3.56 6.20 -12.85
C ARG A 75 3.95 7.25 -11.82
N ARG A 76 3.25 7.29 -10.68
CA ARG A 76 3.50 8.27 -9.62
C ARG A 76 4.89 8.17 -9.03
N ASN A 77 5.36 6.96 -8.77
CA ASN A 77 6.58 6.73 -8.01
C ASN A 77 7.85 6.71 -8.89
N MET A 78 7.71 6.32 -10.15
CA MET A 78 8.83 6.11 -11.07
C MET A 78 8.80 7.08 -12.25
N ILE A 79 7.73 7.08 -13.06
CA ILE A 79 7.72 7.80 -14.34
C ILE A 79 7.70 9.32 -14.11
N THR A 80 6.79 9.81 -13.26
CA THR A 80 6.67 11.25 -12.99
C THR A 80 7.96 11.88 -12.47
N PRO A 81 8.72 11.26 -11.55
CA PRO A 81 9.99 11.82 -11.09
C PRO A 81 11.13 11.73 -12.09
N VAL A 82 11.17 10.72 -12.96
CA VAL A 82 12.32 10.48 -13.85
C VAL A 82 12.26 11.30 -15.13
N ILE A 83 11.07 11.57 -15.68
CA ILE A 83 10.89 12.32 -16.94
C ILE A 83 11.58 13.70 -16.94
N PRO A 84 11.44 14.55 -15.91
CA PRO A 84 12.14 15.85 -15.90
C PRO A 84 13.65 15.73 -15.97
N ILE A 85 14.22 14.70 -15.34
CA ILE A 85 15.66 14.44 -15.37
C ILE A 85 16.10 13.98 -16.76
N LEU A 86 15.38 13.04 -17.37
CA LEU A 86 15.68 12.59 -18.73
C LEU A 86 15.63 13.76 -19.73
N LYS A 87 14.62 14.62 -19.62
CA LYS A 87 14.52 15.83 -20.44
C LYS A 87 15.73 16.78 -20.24
N SER A 88 16.20 16.94 -19.01
CA SER A 88 17.40 17.75 -18.72
C SER A 88 18.69 17.14 -19.28
N LEU A 89 18.70 15.81 -19.49
CA LEU A 89 19.79 15.09 -20.16
C LEU A 89 19.65 15.05 -21.69
N GLY A 90 18.68 15.74 -22.27
CA GLY A 90 18.45 15.83 -23.69
C GLY A 90 17.55 14.76 -24.31
N PHE A 91 16.95 13.89 -23.49
CA PHE A 91 15.98 12.91 -23.97
C PHE A 91 14.61 13.54 -24.26
N ARG A 92 13.96 13.09 -25.32
CA ARG A 92 12.55 13.34 -25.57
C ARG A 92 11.73 12.19 -24.95
N CYS A 93 10.74 12.53 -24.12
CA CYS A 93 9.87 11.56 -23.47
C CYS A 93 8.41 11.83 -23.86
N GLU A 94 7.72 10.81 -24.34
CA GLU A 94 6.31 10.85 -24.73
C GLU A 94 5.56 9.70 -24.05
N GLU A 95 4.52 10.01 -23.27
CA GLU A 95 3.69 9.02 -22.57
C GLU A 95 2.36 8.84 -23.28
N LYS A 96 2.07 7.61 -23.74
CA LYS A 96 0.78 7.20 -24.29
C LYS A 96 -0.06 6.54 -23.19
N LEU A 97 -0.88 7.34 -22.50
CA LEU A 97 -1.61 6.92 -21.31
C LEU A 97 -2.57 5.76 -21.57
N SER A 98 -3.28 5.78 -22.70
CA SER A 98 -4.25 4.72 -23.06
C SER A 98 -3.60 3.38 -23.38
N GLN A 99 -2.34 3.38 -23.83
CA GLN A 99 -1.58 2.18 -24.18
C GLN A 99 -0.63 1.73 -23.07
N ASN A 100 -0.49 2.52 -22.00
CA ASN A 100 0.47 2.27 -20.93
C ASN A 100 1.93 2.17 -21.45
N ILE A 101 2.33 3.06 -22.36
CA ILE A 101 3.66 3.09 -22.97
C ILE A 101 4.32 4.43 -22.70
N LEU A 102 5.56 4.38 -22.25
CA LEU A 102 6.49 5.52 -22.25
C LEU A 102 7.48 5.32 -23.39
N THR A 103 7.48 6.23 -24.36
CA THR A 103 8.48 6.29 -25.42
C THR A 103 9.56 7.30 -25.04
N VAL A 104 10.81 6.88 -25.07
CA VAL A 104 11.97 7.74 -24.82
C VAL A 104 12.85 7.72 -26.04
N SER A 105 13.38 8.88 -26.45
CA SER A 105 14.27 8.98 -27.65
C SER A 105 15.36 10.01 -27.44
N ILE A 106 16.51 9.76 -28.06
CA ILE A 106 17.67 10.65 -28.12
C ILE A 106 18.49 10.34 -29.38
N ASN A 107 18.96 11.35 -30.08
CA ASN A 107 19.85 11.21 -31.25
C ASN A 107 19.34 10.22 -32.33
N GLY A 108 18.01 10.18 -32.55
CA GLY A 108 17.39 9.31 -33.54
C GLY A 108 17.14 7.87 -33.08
N VAL A 109 17.64 7.48 -31.91
CA VAL A 109 17.34 6.19 -31.27
C VAL A 109 16.07 6.33 -30.41
N MET A 110 15.18 5.31 -30.46
CA MET A 110 13.92 5.30 -29.71
C MET A 110 13.75 3.95 -29.03
N ASN A 111 13.50 3.97 -27.71
CA ASN A 111 13.15 2.78 -26.94
C ASN A 111 11.75 2.93 -26.32
N ARG A 112 11.00 1.82 -26.23
CA ARG A 112 9.64 1.78 -25.68
C ARG A 112 9.63 1.03 -24.36
N PHE A 113 8.97 1.62 -23.37
CA PHE A 113 8.82 1.07 -22.03
C PHE A 113 7.33 0.81 -21.76
N TYR A 114 6.95 -0.46 -21.70
CA TYR A 114 5.58 -0.91 -21.41
C TYR A 114 5.37 -0.97 -19.90
N LEU A 115 4.29 -0.37 -19.43
CA LEU A 115 3.95 -0.30 -18.01
C LEU A 115 2.94 -1.41 -17.66
N PHE A 116 3.29 -2.27 -16.72
CA PHE A 116 2.45 -3.37 -16.24
C PHE A 116 2.16 -3.27 -14.75
N GLY A 117 0.92 -3.67 -14.38
CA GLY A 117 0.50 -3.84 -13.00
C GLY A 117 0.45 -5.32 -12.63
N GLY A 118 1.29 -5.75 -11.67
CA GLY A 118 1.29 -7.12 -11.12
C GLY A 118 0.42 -7.19 -9.86
N LYS A 119 -0.91 -7.03 -10.00
CA LYS A 119 -1.82 -6.99 -8.86
C LYS A 119 -2.08 -8.37 -8.27
N ASP A 120 -2.32 -9.35 -9.12
CA ASP A 120 -2.73 -10.72 -8.81
C ASP A 120 -2.18 -11.71 -9.83
N GLU A 121 -2.45 -13.00 -9.65
CA GLU A 121 -1.97 -14.08 -10.52
C GLU A 121 -2.43 -13.94 -11.98
N SER A 122 -3.59 -13.37 -12.24
CA SER A 122 -4.11 -13.15 -13.59
C SER A 122 -3.28 -12.14 -14.39
N SER A 123 -2.54 -11.27 -13.68
CA SER A 123 -1.67 -10.25 -14.30
C SER A 123 -0.54 -10.86 -15.14
N ALA A 124 -0.17 -12.13 -14.92
CA ALA A 124 0.84 -12.83 -15.72
C ALA A 124 0.46 -12.91 -17.21
N SER A 125 -0.83 -12.95 -17.53
CA SER A 125 -1.31 -12.97 -18.91
C SER A 125 -1.04 -11.68 -19.69
N LEU A 126 -0.92 -10.53 -19.01
CA LEU A 126 -0.74 -9.22 -19.63
C LEU A 126 0.59 -9.08 -20.37
N ILE A 127 1.62 -9.84 -19.96
CA ILE A 127 2.97 -9.76 -20.53
C ILE A 127 3.27 -10.89 -21.51
N GLN A 128 2.31 -11.79 -21.75
CA GLN A 128 2.45 -12.89 -22.69
C GLN A 128 2.62 -12.40 -24.13
N GLY A 129 3.40 -13.15 -24.94
CA GLY A 129 3.60 -12.86 -26.37
C GLY A 129 4.55 -11.72 -26.67
N MET A 130 5.11 -11.03 -25.68
CA MET A 130 6.10 -9.97 -25.90
C MET A 130 7.52 -10.53 -25.93
N THR A 131 8.41 -9.81 -26.63
CA THR A 131 9.86 -9.99 -26.56
C THR A 131 10.46 -8.71 -25.98
N LEU A 132 11.17 -8.83 -24.87
CA LEU A 132 11.71 -7.71 -24.11
C LEU A 132 13.22 -7.77 -24.05
N SER A 133 13.86 -6.61 -24.07
CA SER A 133 15.32 -6.47 -23.88
C SER A 133 15.70 -6.32 -22.42
N GLY A 134 14.74 -6.12 -21.52
CA GLY A 134 14.96 -6.05 -20.08
C GLY A 134 13.70 -5.68 -19.32
N VAL A 135 13.77 -5.84 -18.00
CA VAL A 135 12.64 -5.54 -17.11
C VAL A 135 13.11 -4.91 -15.80
N LEU A 136 12.33 -3.93 -15.32
CA LEU A 136 12.47 -3.36 -14.01
C LEU A 136 11.19 -3.60 -13.20
N PHE A 137 11.35 -4.12 -11.98
CA PHE A 137 10.27 -4.33 -11.01
C PHE A 137 10.40 -3.35 -9.85
N ASP A 138 9.42 -2.47 -9.69
CA ASP A 138 9.30 -1.59 -8.51
C ASP A 138 8.37 -2.24 -7.49
N GLU A 139 8.86 -2.43 -6.27
CA GLU A 139 8.16 -3.14 -5.20
C GLU A 139 7.89 -4.62 -5.53
N VAL A 140 8.90 -5.34 -6.05
CA VAL A 140 8.76 -6.75 -6.52
C VAL A 140 8.19 -7.68 -5.44
N ALA A 141 8.47 -7.43 -4.17
CA ALA A 141 7.93 -8.23 -3.06
C ALA A 141 6.39 -8.17 -2.95
N LEU A 142 5.74 -7.17 -3.57
CA LEU A 142 4.28 -7.05 -3.57
C LEU A 142 3.62 -7.73 -4.78
N MET A 143 4.42 -8.31 -5.69
CA MET A 143 3.91 -8.92 -6.92
C MET A 143 3.80 -10.44 -6.80
N PRO A 144 2.83 -11.08 -7.47
CA PRO A 144 2.79 -12.53 -7.57
C PRO A 144 4.04 -13.09 -8.25
N ARG A 145 4.50 -14.22 -7.76
CA ARG A 145 5.67 -14.92 -8.31
C ARG A 145 5.47 -15.27 -9.79
N SER A 146 4.31 -15.77 -10.16
CA SER A 146 3.94 -16.12 -11.54
C SER A 146 4.11 -14.94 -12.51
N PHE A 147 3.69 -13.74 -12.11
CA PHE A 147 3.85 -12.52 -12.92
C PHE A 147 5.33 -12.17 -13.13
N VAL A 148 6.14 -12.22 -12.06
CA VAL A 148 7.57 -11.91 -12.15
C VAL A 148 8.30 -12.94 -13.03
N GLU A 149 8.06 -14.24 -12.82
CA GLU A 149 8.66 -15.30 -13.63
C GLU A 149 8.26 -15.20 -15.11
N GLN A 150 6.99 -14.87 -15.39
CA GLN A 150 6.53 -14.64 -16.75
C GLN A 150 7.24 -13.46 -17.42
N ALA A 151 7.41 -12.35 -16.71
CA ALA A 151 8.12 -11.18 -17.23
C ALA A 151 9.59 -11.48 -17.54
N LEU A 152 10.27 -12.21 -16.66
CA LEU A 152 11.65 -12.65 -16.88
C LEU A 152 11.77 -13.57 -18.10
N ALA A 153 10.81 -14.50 -18.29
CA ALA A 153 10.79 -15.40 -19.45
C ALA A 153 10.60 -14.66 -20.79
N ARG A 154 10.09 -13.42 -20.77
CA ARG A 154 9.97 -12.58 -21.99
C ARG A 154 11.27 -11.85 -22.36
N CYS A 155 12.23 -11.76 -21.45
CA CYS A 155 13.52 -11.12 -21.70
C CYS A 155 14.48 -12.12 -22.38
N SER A 156 14.22 -12.42 -23.66
CA SER A 156 14.94 -13.41 -24.45
C SER A 156 15.95 -12.81 -25.46
N VAL A 157 16.14 -11.50 -25.42
CA VAL A 157 17.13 -10.80 -26.25
C VAL A 157 18.51 -10.95 -25.62
N SER A 158 19.54 -11.18 -26.45
CA SER A 158 20.93 -11.26 -25.97
C SER A 158 21.34 -9.97 -25.23
N GLY A 159 21.96 -10.11 -24.06
CA GLY A 159 22.33 -8.97 -23.21
C GLY A 159 21.21 -8.42 -22.33
N SER A 160 20.03 -9.06 -22.31
CA SER A 160 18.94 -8.70 -21.38
C SER A 160 19.38 -8.70 -19.94
N LYS A 161 18.92 -7.71 -19.15
CA LYS A 161 19.22 -7.57 -17.73
C LYS A 161 17.97 -7.23 -16.92
N PHE A 162 18.04 -7.48 -15.59
CA PHE A 162 16.90 -7.37 -14.66
C PHE A 162 17.18 -6.40 -13.51
N TRP A 163 16.25 -5.54 -13.18
CA TRP A 163 16.29 -4.64 -12.02
C TRP A 163 15.17 -4.99 -11.05
N PHE A 164 15.53 -5.28 -9.80
CA PHE A 164 14.57 -5.59 -8.73
C PHE A 164 14.71 -4.61 -7.59
N ASN A 165 13.64 -3.88 -7.29
CA ASN A 165 13.54 -2.97 -6.16
C ASN A 165 12.44 -3.43 -5.21
N CYS A 166 12.71 -3.47 -3.90
CA CYS A 166 11.70 -3.75 -2.89
C CYS A 166 12.03 -3.17 -1.50
N ASN A 167 11.00 -3.12 -0.67
CA ASN A 167 11.15 -3.05 0.78
C ASN A 167 11.03 -4.47 1.35
N PRO A 168 11.64 -4.75 2.51
CA PRO A 168 11.55 -6.06 3.14
C PRO A 168 10.14 -6.43 3.58
N GLU A 169 9.85 -7.71 3.47
CA GLU A 169 8.67 -8.40 3.97
C GLU A 169 9.08 -9.45 5.02
N PHE A 170 8.43 -10.61 5.07
CA PHE A 170 8.78 -11.69 5.98
C PHE A 170 9.90 -12.60 5.43
N PRO A 171 10.69 -13.28 6.29
CA PRO A 171 11.88 -14.04 5.89
C PRO A 171 11.61 -15.24 4.97
N GLU A 172 10.39 -15.81 5.02
CA GLU A 172 10.00 -16.95 4.16
C GLU A 172 9.43 -16.48 2.81
N HIS A 173 9.42 -15.16 2.55
CA HIS A 173 8.94 -14.62 1.28
C HIS A 173 9.73 -15.18 0.10
N TRP A 174 9.01 -15.59 -0.97
CA TRP A 174 9.61 -16.26 -2.13
C TRP A 174 10.77 -15.47 -2.74
N PHE A 175 10.64 -14.13 -2.87
CA PHE A 175 11.68 -13.29 -3.47
C PHE A 175 12.96 -13.25 -2.60
N TYR A 176 12.80 -13.18 -1.28
CA TYR A 176 13.95 -13.23 -0.36
C TYR A 176 14.68 -14.55 -0.43
N ARG A 177 13.95 -15.69 -0.43
CA ARG A 177 14.52 -17.04 -0.47
C ARG A 177 15.16 -17.40 -1.81
N GLU A 178 14.47 -17.02 -2.92
CA GLU A 178 14.88 -17.48 -4.26
C GLU A 178 15.81 -16.51 -4.98
N TRP A 179 15.78 -15.23 -4.62
CA TRP A 179 16.56 -14.19 -5.27
C TRP A 179 17.62 -13.57 -4.36
N ILE A 180 17.23 -13.03 -3.19
CA ILE A 180 18.18 -12.32 -2.32
C ILE A 180 19.18 -13.31 -1.70
N LYS A 181 18.69 -14.40 -1.09
CA LYS A 181 19.58 -15.41 -0.48
C LYS A 181 20.42 -16.19 -1.52
N LYS A 182 19.96 -16.27 -2.75
CA LYS A 182 20.63 -16.96 -3.86
C LYS A 182 21.17 -15.99 -4.91
N CYS A 183 21.47 -14.74 -4.54
CA CYS A 183 21.91 -13.73 -5.50
C CYS A 183 23.17 -14.14 -6.28
N GLY A 184 24.08 -14.90 -5.66
CA GLY A 184 25.24 -15.46 -6.34
C GLY A 184 24.85 -16.45 -7.44
N ASP A 185 23.96 -17.40 -7.16
CA ASP A 185 23.48 -18.40 -8.12
C ASP A 185 22.68 -17.78 -9.27
N LYS A 186 22.06 -16.63 -9.01
CA LYS A 186 21.30 -15.83 -9.98
C LYS A 186 22.16 -14.83 -10.76
N ASN A 187 23.47 -14.86 -10.60
CA ASN A 187 24.39 -13.88 -11.15
C ASN A 187 23.92 -12.42 -10.91
N ALA A 188 23.35 -12.14 -9.72
CA ALA A 188 22.79 -10.86 -9.36
C ALA A 188 23.71 -10.05 -8.46
N LEU A 189 23.82 -8.75 -8.72
CA LEU A 189 24.38 -7.76 -7.81
C LEU A 189 23.35 -7.44 -6.74
N TYR A 190 23.66 -7.70 -5.47
CA TYR A 190 22.79 -7.37 -4.34
C TYR A 190 23.30 -6.16 -3.57
N LEU A 191 22.43 -5.18 -3.34
CA LEU A 191 22.71 -3.96 -2.58
C LEU A 191 21.59 -3.71 -1.57
N HIS A 192 21.96 -3.73 -0.29
CA HIS A 192 21.04 -3.38 0.79
C HIS A 192 21.12 -1.89 1.11
N PHE A 193 19.95 -1.21 1.17
CA PHE A 193 19.84 0.22 1.39
C PHE A 193 19.23 0.58 2.75
N THR A 194 19.82 1.57 3.40
CA THR A 194 19.28 2.26 4.57
C THR A 194 18.86 3.69 4.24
N MET A 195 18.17 4.39 5.11
CA MET A 195 17.81 5.80 4.89
C MET A 195 19.06 6.69 4.78
N GLN A 196 20.17 6.34 5.45
CA GLN A 196 21.44 7.06 5.41
C GLN A 196 22.12 6.99 4.03
N ASP A 197 21.76 6.01 3.20
CA ASP A 197 22.26 5.90 1.82
C ASP A 197 21.65 6.94 0.86
N ASN A 198 20.73 7.80 1.37
CA ASN A 198 20.15 8.90 0.59
C ASN A 198 20.65 10.26 1.10
N PRO A 199 21.68 10.85 0.48
CA PRO A 199 22.25 12.15 0.89
C PRO A 199 21.26 13.33 0.80
N SER A 200 20.19 13.18 0.02
CA SER A 200 19.14 14.20 -0.10
C SER A 200 18.13 14.18 1.04
N LEU A 201 18.17 13.16 1.90
CA LEU A 201 17.25 13.01 3.01
C LEU A 201 17.74 13.77 4.24
N LYS A 202 16.97 14.76 4.67
CA LYS A 202 17.34 15.57 5.84
C LYS A 202 17.22 14.77 7.15
N PRO A 203 18.08 15.03 8.15
CA PRO A 203 18.03 14.33 9.44
C PRO A 203 16.67 14.40 10.16
N GLU A 204 15.95 15.53 10.03
CA GLU A 204 14.63 15.71 10.63
C GLU A 204 13.60 14.75 10.01
N VAL A 205 13.75 14.44 8.73
CA VAL A 205 12.89 13.47 8.05
C VAL A 205 13.18 12.06 8.55
N ILE A 206 14.46 11.70 8.73
CA ILE A 206 14.86 10.40 9.29
C ILE A 206 14.25 10.24 10.69
N LYS A 207 14.46 11.20 11.59
CA LYS A 207 13.88 11.19 12.95
C LYS A 207 12.37 11.05 12.95
N ARG A 208 11.68 11.73 12.02
CA ARG A 208 10.23 11.59 11.86
C ARG A 208 9.84 10.15 11.47
N TYR A 209 10.57 9.50 10.57
CA TYR A 209 10.29 8.09 10.21
C TYR A 209 10.61 7.15 11.37
N GLU A 210 11.67 7.40 12.14
CA GLU A 210 12.01 6.64 13.34
C GLU A 210 10.93 6.74 14.42
N SER A 211 10.25 7.88 14.55
CA SER A 211 9.13 8.05 15.48
C SER A 211 7.80 7.52 14.95
N LEU A 212 7.62 7.49 13.62
CA LEU A 212 6.38 7.01 12.97
C LEU A 212 6.21 5.49 13.04
N TYR A 213 7.30 4.75 13.04
CA TYR A 213 7.27 3.30 13.00
C TYR A 213 7.72 2.71 14.34
N SER A 214 7.13 1.58 14.72
CA SER A 214 7.53 0.81 15.90
C SER A 214 7.46 -0.69 15.60
N GLY A 215 8.11 -1.51 16.46
CA GLY A 215 8.11 -2.96 16.31
C GLY A 215 8.62 -3.41 14.94
N VAL A 216 7.94 -4.36 14.34
CA VAL A 216 8.30 -4.95 13.05
C VAL A 216 8.34 -3.94 11.91
N PHE A 217 7.44 -2.96 11.89
CA PHE A 217 7.43 -1.93 10.85
C PHE A 217 8.66 -1.02 10.93
N TYR A 218 9.18 -0.76 12.14
CA TYR A 218 10.45 -0.08 12.32
C TYR A 218 11.60 -0.91 11.74
N GLU A 219 11.66 -2.20 12.06
CA GLU A 219 12.71 -3.09 11.53
C GLU A 219 12.67 -3.19 9.99
N ARG A 220 11.49 -3.27 9.38
CA ARG A 220 11.35 -3.37 7.91
C ARG A 220 11.57 -2.05 7.20
N PHE A 221 10.88 -1.00 7.61
CA PHE A 221 10.82 0.25 6.84
C PHE A 221 11.92 1.25 7.20
N VAL A 222 12.40 1.22 8.45
CA VAL A 222 13.49 2.09 8.92
C VAL A 222 14.83 1.38 8.81
N LYS A 223 14.93 0.16 9.34
CA LYS A 223 16.16 -0.64 9.33
C LYS A 223 16.36 -1.45 8.05
N GLY A 224 15.32 -1.66 7.25
CA GLY A 224 15.39 -2.41 6.00
C GLY A 224 15.56 -3.92 6.19
N ARG A 225 15.11 -4.50 7.32
CA ARG A 225 15.35 -5.90 7.66
C ARG A 225 14.17 -6.80 7.27
N TRP A 226 14.48 -7.99 6.77
CA TRP A 226 13.51 -9.06 6.55
C TRP A 226 13.24 -9.77 7.89
N VAL A 227 12.13 -9.43 8.52
CA VAL A 227 11.75 -9.94 9.85
C VAL A 227 10.31 -10.43 9.86
N ALA A 228 10.05 -11.51 10.61
CA ALA A 228 8.70 -12.02 10.83
C ALA A 228 7.96 -11.18 11.88
N VAL A 229 6.64 -11.13 11.76
CA VAL A 229 5.76 -10.50 12.74
C VAL A 229 5.26 -11.57 13.70
N PHE A 230 5.33 -11.30 14.99
CA PHE A 230 4.84 -12.18 16.04
C PHE A 230 4.11 -11.40 17.11
N GLY A 231 3.15 -12.05 17.79
CA GLY A 231 2.44 -11.49 18.93
C GLY A 231 1.23 -10.62 18.56
N ALA A 232 0.82 -9.78 19.49
CA ALA A 232 -0.34 -8.90 19.33
C ALA A 232 -0.12 -7.85 18.23
N VAL A 233 -1.17 -7.54 17.47
CA VAL A 233 -1.13 -6.49 16.43
C VAL A 233 -1.00 -5.10 17.05
N TYR A 234 -1.68 -4.88 18.18
CA TYR A 234 -1.71 -3.61 18.91
C TYR A 234 -1.30 -3.79 20.39
N PRO A 235 -0.04 -4.20 20.69
CA PRO A 235 0.35 -4.58 22.06
C PRO A 235 0.26 -3.43 23.08
N PHE A 236 0.28 -2.17 22.64
CA PHE A 236 0.12 -1.00 23.50
C PHE A 236 -1.34 -0.78 23.96
N MET A 237 -2.31 -1.47 23.37
CA MET A 237 -3.72 -1.41 23.78
C MET A 237 -4.04 -2.23 25.04
N ASP A 238 -3.07 -2.98 25.58
CA ASP A 238 -3.19 -3.63 26.90
C ASP A 238 -3.13 -2.62 28.06
N ASP A 239 -2.65 -1.38 27.80
CA ASP A 239 -2.66 -0.29 28.79
C ASP A 239 -4.06 0.32 28.89
N GLU A 240 -4.68 0.26 30.08
CA GLU A 240 -6.00 0.85 30.37
C GLU A 240 -6.06 2.36 30.09
N ASN A 241 -4.93 3.08 30.14
CA ASN A 241 -4.85 4.50 29.79
C ASN A 241 -5.09 4.79 28.29
N MET A 242 -5.08 3.76 27.45
CA MET A 242 -5.44 3.88 26.02
C MET A 242 -6.96 4.03 25.83
N TYR A 243 -7.77 3.65 26.82
CA TYR A 243 -9.22 3.78 26.80
C TYR A 243 -9.70 5.04 27.51
N CYS A 244 -10.88 5.53 27.17
CA CYS A 244 -11.41 6.76 27.73
C CYS A 244 -12.91 6.62 28.05
N ASP A 245 -13.43 7.58 28.82
CA ASP A 245 -14.86 7.75 28.98
C ASP A 245 -15.45 8.46 27.75
N ILE A 246 -16.77 8.33 27.56
CA ILE A 246 -17.48 8.99 26.45
C ILE A 246 -17.41 10.50 26.67
N PRO A 247 -16.91 11.29 25.68
CA PRO A 247 -16.87 12.73 25.82
C PRO A 247 -18.27 13.35 25.72
N SER A 248 -18.52 14.43 26.45
CA SER A 248 -19.67 15.30 26.23
C SER A 248 -19.48 16.14 24.94
N ASP A 249 -20.57 16.72 24.42
CA ASP A 249 -20.58 17.74 23.36
C ASP A 249 -19.88 17.28 22.06
N ILE A 250 -20.36 16.16 21.53
CA ILE A 250 -19.89 15.60 20.27
C ILE A 250 -20.40 16.48 19.10
N GLU A 251 -19.47 16.89 18.24
CA GLU A 251 -19.69 17.84 17.14
C GLU A 251 -20.28 17.18 15.89
N SER A 252 -19.86 15.94 15.61
CA SER A 252 -20.32 15.18 14.44
C SER A 252 -20.19 13.67 14.65
N TRP A 253 -20.90 12.89 13.83
CA TRP A 253 -21.02 11.46 13.97
C TRP A 253 -20.75 10.73 12.66
N ALA A 254 -20.21 9.52 12.75
CA ALA A 254 -20.04 8.61 11.62
C ALA A 254 -20.14 7.16 12.12
N VAL A 255 -20.34 6.23 11.19
CA VAL A 255 -20.36 4.79 11.49
C VAL A 255 -19.37 4.06 10.58
N SER A 256 -18.70 3.04 11.11
CA SER A 256 -17.96 2.05 10.33
C SER A 256 -18.58 0.67 10.51
N CYS A 257 -18.59 -0.14 9.47
CA CYS A 257 -19.20 -1.47 9.47
C CYS A 257 -18.26 -2.49 8.85
N ASP A 258 -17.94 -3.53 9.62
CA ASP A 258 -17.52 -4.83 9.11
C ASP A 258 -18.73 -5.76 9.14
N TYR A 259 -19.25 -6.10 7.95
CA TYR A 259 -20.51 -6.84 7.82
C TYR A 259 -20.26 -8.31 7.49
N GLY A 260 -20.82 -9.19 8.30
CA GLY A 260 -20.81 -10.62 8.08
C GLY A 260 -22.17 -11.26 8.39
N THR A 261 -22.62 -12.21 7.55
CA THR A 261 -23.85 -13.00 7.80
C THR A 261 -23.59 -14.23 8.62
N VAL A 262 -22.50 -14.96 8.35
CA VAL A 262 -22.05 -16.16 9.07
C VAL A 262 -20.98 -15.79 10.10
N ASN A 263 -20.09 -14.89 9.74
CA ASN A 263 -19.10 -14.31 10.64
C ASN A 263 -19.73 -13.17 11.44
N PRO A 264 -19.14 -12.78 12.58
CA PRO A 264 -19.63 -11.64 13.34
C PRO A 264 -19.77 -10.38 12.50
N ALA A 265 -20.81 -9.60 12.77
CA ALA A 265 -20.97 -8.24 12.26
C ALA A 265 -20.57 -7.26 13.37
N SER A 266 -19.70 -6.30 13.04
CA SER A 266 -19.22 -5.25 13.94
C SER A 266 -19.46 -3.88 13.35
N PHE A 267 -20.23 -3.02 14.04
CA PHE A 267 -20.44 -1.64 13.65
C PHE A 267 -19.98 -0.73 14.77
N GLY A 268 -19.17 0.27 14.46
CA GLY A 268 -18.67 1.25 15.41
C GLY A 268 -19.32 2.61 15.22
N LEU A 269 -19.90 3.17 16.28
CA LEU A 269 -20.38 4.56 16.31
C LEU A 269 -19.23 5.48 16.73
N TRP A 270 -18.91 6.42 15.88
CA TRP A 270 -17.84 7.38 16.07
C TRP A 270 -18.38 8.77 16.29
N GLY A 271 -17.91 9.44 17.35
CA GLY A 271 -18.20 10.83 17.65
C GLY A 271 -16.95 11.69 17.59
N ARG A 272 -17.00 12.87 16.94
CA ARG A 272 -15.88 13.81 16.84
C ARG A 272 -16.00 14.90 17.89
N LYS A 273 -14.87 15.20 18.55
CA LYS A 273 -14.74 16.35 19.45
C LYS A 273 -13.33 16.91 19.37
N ASN A 274 -13.20 18.23 19.18
CA ASN A 274 -11.90 18.92 19.10
C ASN A 274 -10.91 18.27 18.14
N GLY A 275 -11.39 17.82 16.98
CA GLY A 275 -10.55 17.16 15.95
C GLY A 275 -10.19 15.70 16.24
N VAL A 276 -10.56 15.14 17.38
CA VAL A 276 -10.34 13.74 17.77
C VAL A 276 -11.62 12.94 17.55
N TRP A 277 -11.50 11.73 16.99
CA TRP A 277 -12.61 10.81 16.84
C TRP A 277 -12.61 9.77 17.97
N TYR A 278 -13.78 9.56 18.55
CA TYR A 278 -14.01 8.62 19.66
C TYR A 278 -14.95 7.53 19.19
N ARG A 279 -14.55 6.24 19.32
CA ARG A 279 -15.48 5.13 19.18
C ARG A 279 -16.30 5.09 20.48
N VAL A 280 -17.53 5.61 20.42
CA VAL A 280 -18.34 5.87 21.59
C VAL A 280 -19.31 4.74 21.91
N ASP A 281 -19.68 3.95 20.90
CA ASP A 281 -20.57 2.80 21.06
C ASP A 281 -20.35 1.80 19.94
N GLU A 282 -20.92 0.59 20.09
CA GLU A 282 -20.77 -0.47 19.11
C GLU A 282 -22.00 -1.41 19.06
N TYR A 283 -22.29 -1.88 17.86
CA TYR A 283 -23.12 -3.03 17.62
C TYR A 283 -22.22 -4.20 17.26
N TYR A 284 -22.35 -5.31 18.02
CA TYR A 284 -21.59 -6.52 17.76
C TYR A 284 -22.51 -7.73 17.82
N PHE A 285 -22.65 -8.45 16.69
CA PHE A 285 -23.48 -9.64 16.60
C PHE A 285 -22.69 -10.82 16.06
N ASN A 286 -22.58 -11.87 16.85
CA ASN A 286 -21.92 -13.11 16.46
C ASN A 286 -22.95 -14.24 16.33
N SER A 287 -23.31 -14.60 15.11
CA SER A 287 -24.31 -15.63 14.80
C SER A 287 -23.95 -17.00 15.38
N ARG A 288 -22.67 -17.34 15.48
CA ARG A 288 -22.20 -18.62 16.04
C ARG A 288 -22.47 -18.72 17.53
N THR A 289 -22.27 -17.63 18.27
CA THR A 289 -22.52 -17.60 19.72
C THR A 289 -24.02 -17.42 20.04
N GLN A 290 -24.79 -16.78 19.17
CA GLN A 290 -26.23 -16.56 19.35
C GLN A 290 -27.06 -17.75 18.86
N GLY A 291 -26.50 -18.65 18.05
CA GLY A 291 -27.20 -19.81 17.51
C GLY A 291 -28.16 -19.52 16.37
N PHE A 292 -28.23 -18.30 15.87
CA PHE A 292 -29.03 -17.91 14.70
C PHE A 292 -28.38 -16.81 13.87
N GLN A 293 -28.80 -16.70 12.63
CA GLN A 293 -28.34 -15.63 11.71
C GLN A 293 -29.41 -14.55 11.63
N LYS A 294 -28.96 -13.33 11.44
CA LYS A 294 -29.80 -12.16 11.12
C LYS A 294 -29.83 -11.92 9.62
N THR A 295 -30.94 -11.40 9.14
CA THR A 295 -31.07 -10.85 7.79
C THR A 295 -30.41 -9.49 7.68
N ASP A 296 -30.21 -9.01 6.44
CA ASP A 296 -29.66 -7.67 6.18
C ASP A 296 -30.54 -6.57 6.80
N GLU A 297 -31.87 -6.74 6.78
CA GLU A 297 -32.83 -5.81 7.41
C GLU A 297 -32.69 -5.80 8.95
N GLU A 298 -32.55 -6.97 9.57
CA GLU A 298 -32.34 -7.05 11.04
C GLU A 298 -30.99 -6.45 11.48
N HIS A 299 -29.96 -6.51 10.60
CA HIS A 299 -28.70 -5.81 10.83
C HIS A 299 -28.88 -4.30 10.62
N TYR A 300 -29.71 -3.88 9.67
CA TYR A 300 -30.05 -2.48 9.47
C TYR A 300 -30.82 -1.91 10.68
N ASP A 301 -31.75 -2.65 11.27
CA ASP A 301 -32.40 -2.29 12.54
C ASP A 301 -31.37 -2.13 13.67
N GLY A 302 -30.34 -2.96 13.68
CA GLY A 302 -29.22 -2.84 14.61
C GLY A 302 -28.41 -1.56 14.41
N LEU A 303 -28.18 -1.17 13.15
CA LEU A 303 -27.54 0.07 12.76
C LEU A 303 -28.39 1.30 13.19
N GLU A 304 -29.71 1.28 12.93
CA GLU A 304 -30.62 2.33 13.36
C GLU A 304 -30.62 2.54 14.88
N LYS A 305 -30.64 1.44 15.64
CA LYS A 305 -30.56 1.48 17.11
C LYS A 305 -29.24 2.05 17.61
N LEU A 306 -28.13 1.70 16.96
CA LEU A 306 -26.81 2.23 17.30
C LEU A 306 -26.73 3.74 17.01
N ILE A 307 -27.31 4.19 15.91
CA ILE A 307 -27.36 5.59 15.51
C ILE A 307 -28.27 6.40 16.41
N ASP A 308 -29.40 5.83 16.83
CA ASP A 308 -30.34 6.41 17.80
C ASP A 308 -30.73 7.86 17.45
N GLY A 309 -31.16 8.08 16.20
CA GLY A 309 -31.62 9.38 15.71
C GLY A 309 -30.55 10.45 15.50
N ARG A 310 -29.28 10.14 15.73
CA ARG A 310 -28.17 11.10 15.51
C ARG A 310 -27.98 11.39 14.02
N LYS A 311 -27.61 12.63 13.70
CA LYS A 311 -27.25 13.00 12.33
C LYS A 311 -25.87 12.48 11.99
N ILE A 312 -25.81 11.48 11.11
CA ILE A 312 -24.58 10.81 10.68
C ILE A 312 -24.03 11.48 9.43
N GLU A 313 -22.69 11.71 9.37
CA GLU A 313 -22.02 12.20 8.15
C GLU A 313 -21.99 11.11 7.06
N CYS A 314 -21.64 9.89 7.44
CA CYS A 314 -21.58 8.73 6.55
C CYS A 314 -21.55 7.40 7.30
N VAL A 315 -21.89 6.32 6.61
CA VAL A 315 -21.69 4.94 7.01
C VAL A 315 -20.61 4.34 6.09
N ILE A 316 -19.48 3.96 6.66
CA ILE A 316 -18.34 3.36 5.95
C ILE A 316 -18.50 1.85 5.99
N VAL A 317 -18.56 1.20 4.83
CA VAL A 317 -18.85 -0.24 4.72
C VAL A 317 -17.83 -0.88 3.78
N ASP A 318 -17.38 -2.11 4.09
CA ASP A 318 -16.55 -2.89 3.16
C ASP A 318 -17.29 -3.07 1.82
N PRO A 319 -16.66 -2.78 0.68
CA PRO A 319 -17.29 -2.92 -0.64
C PRO A 319 -17.73 -4.36 -0.97
N SER A 320 -17.22 -5.38 -0.28
CA SER A 320 -17.67 -6.77 -0.44
C SER A 320 -19.07 -7.03 0.13
N ALA A 321 -19.57 -6.19 1.05
CA ALA A 321 -20.89 -6.29 1.67
C ALA A 321 -22.01 -5.70 0.79
N ALA A 322 -22.06 -6.11 -0.48
CA ALA A 322 -22.94 -5.51 -1.50
C ALA A 322 -24.44 -5.56 -1.13
N SER A 323 -24.91 -6.64 -0.51
CA SER A 323 -26.32 -6.77 -0.10
C SER A 323 -26.69 -5.78 1.00
N PHE A 324 -25.86 -5.65 2.01
CA PHE A 324 -26.08 -4.72 3.14
C PHE A 324 -25.98 -3.25 2.66
N ILE A 325 -25.03 -2.95 1.78
CA ILE A 325 -24.92 -1.62 1.14
C ILE A 325 -26.22 -1.27 0.41
N GLU A 326 -26.79 -2.22 -0.31
CA GLU A 326 -28.04 -2.01 -1.04
C GLU A 326 -29.24 -1.79 -0.09
N VAL A 327 -29.30 -2.49 1.02
CA VAL A 327 -30.32 -2.23 2.06
C VAL A 327 -30.22 -0.83 2.62
N ILE A 328 -29.02 -0.37 3.01
CA ILE A 328 -28.83 1.00 3.52
C ILE A 328 -29.25 2.04 2.46
N ARG A 329 -28.92 1.84 1.18
CA ARG A 329 -29.29 2.73 0.08
C ARG A 329 -30.80 2.78 -0.17
N ARG A 330 -31.50 1.63 -0.09
CA ARG A 330 -32.97 1.57 -0.25
C ARG A 330 -33.71 2.35 0.83
N HIS A 331 -33.23 2.29 2.05
CA HIS A 331 -33.80 3.11 3.14
C HIS A 331 -33.54 4.63 2.95
N GLY A 332 -32.50 5.01 2.20
CA GLY A 332 -32.25 6.40 1.77
C GLY A 332 -31.90 7.39 2.88
N LYS A 333 -31.66 6.92 4.11
CA LYS A 333 -31.39 7.80 5.27
C LYS A 333 -29.92 8.20 5.39
N TYR A 334 -28.99 7.34 4.94
CA TYR A 334 -27.56 7.51 5.20
C TYR A 334 -26.73 7.45 3.91
N THR A 335 -25.71 8.29 3.86
CA THR A 335 -24.70 8.23 2.79
C THR A 335 -23.73 7.08 3.05
N VAL A 336 -23.63 6.13 2.11
CA VAL A 336 -22.70 5.02 2.19
C VAL A 336 -21.39 5.38 1.49
N VAL A 337 -20.28 5.15 2.18
CA VAL A 337 -18.91 5.31 1.67
C VAL A 337 -18.23 3.95 1.65
N SER A 338 -17.60 3.60 0.52
CA SER A 338 -16.81 2.38 0.41
C SER A 338 -15.55 2.46 1.24
N ALA A 339 -15.29 1.45 2.06
CA ALA A 339 -14.10 1.38 2.89
C ALA A 339 -12.82 1.20 2.04
N GLU A 340 -11.73 1.83 2.47
CA GLU A 340 -10.38 1.44 2.06
C GLU A 340 -9.97 0.21 2.90
N ASN A 341 -9.83 -0.95 2.25
CA ASN A 341 -9.73 -2.24 2.93
C ASN A 341 -8.35 -2.91 2.91
N ASN A 342 -7.28 -2.19 2.52
CA ASN A 342 -5.91 -2.74 2.57
C ASN A 342 -5.50 -3.07 4.00
N VAL A 343 -5.29 -4.37 4.30
CA VAL A 343 -5.09 -4.87 5.67
C VAL A 343 -3.82 -4.30 6.30
N ILE A 344 -2.68 -4.52 5.71
CA ILE A 344 -1.38 -4.15 6.31
C ILE A 344 -1.21 -2.64 6.44
N ASN A 345 -1.57 -1.89 5.39
CA ASN A 345 -1.52 -0.43 5.45
C ASN A 345 -2.51 0.13 6.46
N GLY A 346 -3.71 -0.44 6.51
CA GLY A 346 -4.74 -0.04 7.46
C GLY A 346 -4.35 -0.32 8.91
N ILE A 347 -3.76 -1.49 9.22
CA ILE A 347 -3.22 -1.79 10.56
C ILE A 347 -2.17 -0.76 10.97
N ARG A 348 -1.24 -0.41 10.06
CA ARG A 348 -0.22 0.61 10.32
C ARG A 348 -0.84 1.97 10.60
N GLN A 349 -1.81 2.39 9.78
CA GLN A 349 -2.53 3.66 9.95
C GLN A 349 -3.30 3.70 11.27
N THR A 350 -3.99 2.60 11.63
CA THR A 350 -4.72 2.48 12.89
C THR A 350 -3.79 2.55 14.09
N SER A 351 -2.66 1.83 14.06
CA SER A 351 -1.64 1.92 15.12
C SER A 351 -1.15 3.36 15.32
N GLN A 352 -0.89 4.07 14.22
CA GLN A 352 -0.46 5.46 14.28
C GLN A 352 -1.56 6.40 14.80
N ALA A 353 -2.80 6.25 14.31
CA ALA A 353 -3.91 7.08 14.75
C ALA A 353 -4.23 6.94 16.24
N LEU A 354 -4.09 5.71 16.79
CA LEU A 354 -4.25 5.44 18.22
C LEU A 354 -3.12 6.11 19.05
N LYS A 355 -1.86 5.95 18.63
CA LYS A 355 -0.69 6.54 19.32
C LYS A 355 -0.71 8.06 19.28
N ASP A 356 -1.07 8.65 18.15
CA ASP A 356 -1.20 10.10 17.96
C ASP A 356 -2.48 10.66 18.60
N ARG A 357 -3.33 9.81 19.19
CA ARG A 357 -4.62 10.17 19.76
C ARG A 357 -5.55 10.87 18.75
N LYS A 358 -5.41 10.59 17.45
CA LYS A 358 -6.38 11.02 16.43
C LYS A 358 -7.69 10.28 16.55
N ILE A 359 -7.62 9.03 17.02
CA ILE A 359 -8.77 8.23 17.44
C ILE A 359 -8.59 7.75 18.88
N ARG A 360 -9.68 7.55 19.59
CA ARG A 360 -9.73 6.94 20.92
C ARG A 360 -10.89 5.96 21.02
N ILE A 361 -10.74 4.93 21.86
CA ILE A 361 -11.74 3.89 22.09
C ILE A 361 -12.34 4.11 23.49
N CYS A 362 -13.66 4.19 23.57
CA CYS A 362 -14.32 4.33 24.86
C CYS A 362 -14.42 2.99 25.60
N LYS A 363 -14.42 3.06 26.93
CA LYS A 363 -14.40 1.89 27.81
C LYS A 363 -15.61 0.96 27.65
N ASN A 364 -16.74 1.49 27.23
CA ASN A 364 -17.97 0.75 26.97
C ASN A 364 -17.94 -0.10 25.68
N CYS A 365 -17.01 0.15 24.75
CA CYS A 365 -16.82 -0.66 23.54
C CYS A 365 -16.13 -2.00 23.89
N ARG A 366 -16.90 -2.91 24.48
CA ARG A 366 -16.39 -4.17 25.07
C ARG A 366 -15.88 -5.16 24.02
N ALA A 367 -16.55 -5.24 22.86
CA ALA A 367 -16.14 -6.13 21.77
C ALA A 367 -14.81 -5.66 21.17
N ALA A 368 -14.67 -4.38 20.88
CA ALA A 368 -13.41 -3.81 20.42
C ALA A 368 -12.27 -4.02 21.43
N ARG A 369 -12.52 -3.75 22.73
CA ARG A 369 -11.51 -3.99 23.78
C ARG A 369 -11.07 -5.45 23.85
N ARG A 370 -12.03 -6.39 23.80
CA ARG A 370 -11.74 -7.82 23.76
C ARG A 370 -10.88 -8.18 22.55
N GLU A 371 -11.23 -7.69 21.36
CA GLU A 371 -10.51 -8.02 20.16
C GLU A 371 -9.12 -7.38 20.12
N PHE A 372 -8.93 -6.18 20.63
CA PHE A 372 -7.57 -5.60 20.79
C PHE A 372 -6.63 -6.53 21.56
N SER A 373 -7.11 -7.22 22.61
CA SER A 373 -6.31 -8.14 23.40
C SER A 373 -6.05 -9.50 22.72
N LEU A 374 -6.88 -9.88 21.76
CA LEU A 374 -6.83 -11.19 21.10
C LEU A 374 -6.24 -11.11 19.68
N TYR A 375 -6.31 -9.95 19.05
CA TYR A 375 -5.91 -9.77 17.64
C TYR A 375 -4.40 -9.88 17.51
N GLY A 376 -3.96 -10.98 16.91
CA GLY A 376 -2.55 -11.33 16.77
C GLY A 376 -2.15 -11.57 15.33
N TRP A 377 -0.85 -11.58 15.12
CA TRP A 377 -0.26 -11.96 13.84
C TRP A 377 -0.23 -13.48 13.69
N ASP A 378 -0.40 -13.97 12.44
CA ASP A 378 -0.16 -15.37 12.14
C ASP A 378 1.34 -15.68 12.32
N GLY A 379 1.66 -16.31 13.45
CA GLY A 379 3.03 -16.68 13.83
C GLY A 379 3.65 -17.78 12.99
N SER A 380 2.98 -18.28 11.93
CA SER A 380 3.51 -19.33 11.05
C SER A 380 4.73 -18.86 10.24
N GLY A 381 4.98 -17.54 10.15
CA GLY A 381 6.06 -16.96 9.35
C GLY A 381 5.87 -17.10 7.83
N ARG A 382 4.73 -17.66 7.40
CA ARG A 382 4.40 -17.87 5.98
C ARG A 382 3.76 -16.67 5.31
N SER A 383 3.14 -15.80 6.08
CA SER A 383 2.52 -14.57 5.61
C SER A 383 2.55 -13.50 6.69
N ASP A 384 2.51 -12.23 6.29
CA ASP A 384 2.31 -11.09 7.18
C ASP A 384 0.81 -10.77 7.29
N ALA A 385 0.02 -11.76 7.60
CA ALA A 385 -1.40 -11.57 7.82
C ALA A 385 -1.70 -11.67 9.32
N PRO A 386 -2.63 -10.89 9.85
CA PRO A 386 -3.21 -11.19 11.15
C PRO A 386 -4.01 -12.48 11.06
N VAL A 387 -4.15 -13.17 12.19
CA VAL A 387 -5.06 -14.31 12.32
C VAL A 387 -6.49 -13.81 12.04
N LYS A 388 -7.21 -14.53 11.17
CA LYS A 388 -8.61 -14.20 10.83
C LYS A 388 -9.59 -14.74 11.86
N GLU A 389 -9.34 -14.35 13.11
CA GLU A 389 -10.20 -14.64 14.27
C GLU A 389 -10.14 -13.42 15.20
N ASN A 390 -11.29 -13.05 15.78
CA ASN A 390 -11.41 -11.87 16.63
C ASN A 390 -10.91 -10.58 15.95
N ASP A 391 -11.26 -10.40 14.70
CA ASP A 391 -10.78 -9.32 13.82
C ASP A 391 -11.88 -8.35 13.36
N HIS A 392 -13.16 -8.65 13.66
CA HIS A 392 -14.29 -7.89 13.11
C HIS A 392 -14.38 -6.44 13.61
N ALA A 393 -14.19 -6.20 14.90
CA ALA A 393 -14.10 -4.85 15.44
C ALA A 393 -12.77 -4.17 15.03
N MET A 394 -11.72 -4.96 14.83
CA MET A 394 -10.44 -4.45 14.32
C MET A 394 -10.56 -4.02 12.87
N ASP A 395 -11.30 -4.75 12.04
CA ASP A 395 -11.54 -4.44 10.65
C ASP A 395 -12.44 -3.21 10.50
N ASP A 396 -13.54 -3.09 11.25
CA ASP A 396 -14.38 -1.88 11.19
C ASP A 396 -13.61 -0.63 11.66
N ILE A 397 -12.77 -0.72 12.70
CA ILE A 397 -11.89 0.38 13.14
C ILE A 397 -10.89 0.73 12.04
N ARG A 398 -10.30 -0.27 11.42
CA ARG A 398 -9.35 -0.10 10.31
C ARG A 398 -10.01 0.60 9.11
N TYR A 399 -11.24 0.21 8.75
CA TYR A 399 -12.02 0.86 7.69
C TYR A 399 -12.28 2.32 8.01
N PHE A 400 -12.68 2.64 9.23
CA PHE A 400 -12.86 4.01 9.67
C PHE A 400 -11.58 4.83 9.53
N VAL A 401 -10.47 4.34 10.06
CA VAL A 401 -9.20 5.04 10.06
C VAL A 401 -8.66 5.23 8.65
N ALA A 402 -8.62 4.18 7.85
CA ALA A 402 -8.10 4.25 6.50
C ALA A 402 -8.92 5.19 5.61
N THR A 403 -10.25 5.18 5.76
CA THR A 403 -11.17 5.95 4.92
C THR A 403 -11.36 7.38 5.45
N LYS A 404 -11.62 7.56 6.75
CA LYS A 404 -12.01 8.86 7.33
C LYS A 404 -10.82 9.71 7.78
N ILE A 405 -9.77 9.08 8.33
CA ILE A 405 -8.61 9.81 8.89
C ILE A 405 -7.51 10.02 7.85
N TYR A 406 -7.26 9.01 7.00
CA TYR A 406 -6.15 9.04 6.02
C TYR A 406 -6.61 9.06 4.55
N GLY A 407 -7.90 8.82 4.27
CA GLY A 407 -8.46 8.85 2.90
C GLY A 407 -8.83 10.23 2.38
N CYS A 408 -8.75 11.28 3.17
CA CYS A 408 -9.22 12.62 2.83
C CYS A 408 -8.18 13.47 2.08
N ASP A 409 -7.71 13.01 0.91
CA ASP A 409 -7.10 13.89 -0.09
C ASP A 409 -7.76 13.74 -1.49
N GLY A 410 -9.02 13.31 -1.52
CA GLY A 410 -9.83 13.21 -2.73
C GLY A 410 -11.17 13.91 -2.58
N PHE A 411 -11.38 14.97 -3.35
CA PHE A 411 -12.66 15.65 -3.56
C PHE A 411 -13.75 14.62 -3.89
N PHE A 412 -14.72 14.42 -3.01
CA PHE A 412 -15.96 13.71 -3.33
C PHE A 412 -16.92 14.65 -4.04
N ALA A 413 -16.98 14.58 -5.36
CA ALA A 413 -18.07 15.16 -6.13
C ALA A 413 -19.32 14.28 -5.92
N VAL A 414 -20.24 14.72 -5.09
CA VAL A 414 -21.60 14.16 -5.01
C VAL A 414 -22.37 14.69 -6.20
N ALA A 415 -22.60 13.86 -7.21
CA ALA A 415 -23.54 14.15 -8.28
C ALA A 415 -24.96 13.97 -7.73
N THR A 416 -25.57 15.03 -7.23
CA THR A 416 -27.03 15.09 -7.01
C THR A 416 -27.71 15.26 -8.36
N LYS A 417 -28.41 14.23 -8.84
CA LYS A 417 -29.40 14.38 -9.92
C LYS A 417 -30.48 15.34 -9.43
N ARG A 418 -30.55 16.56 -9.97
CA ARG A 418 -31.75 17.37 -9.94
C ARG A 418 -32.82 16.61 -10.73
N GLN A 419 -33.92 16.24 -10.07
CA GLN A 419 -35.17 15.97 -10.78
C GLN A 419 -35.65 17.27 -11.37
N GLU A 420 -35.71 17.39 -12.67
CA GLU A 420 -36.46 18.39 -13.36
C GLU A 420 -37.96 18.04 -13.19
N GLU A 421 -38.66 18.86 -12.44
CA GLU A 421 -40.10 18.90 -12.47
C GLU A 421 -40.52 19.49 -13.83
N THR A 422 -41.12 18.65 -14.65
CA THR A 422 -41.88 19.11 -15.84
C THR A 422 -43.26 19.59 -15.39
N ALA A 423 -43.49 20.87 -15.59
CA ALA A 423 -44.82 21.46 -15.60
C ALA A 423 -45.55 21.13 -16.91
#